data_c8cc0acd9be64114701ab93d6bd1e618
#
_entry.id   c8cc0acd9be64114701ab93d6bd1e618
#
_cell.length_a   1.000
_cell.length_b   1.000
_cell.length_c   1.000
_cell.angle_alpha   90.00
_cell.angle_beta   90.00
_cell.angle_gamma   90.00
#
_symmetry.space_group_name_H-M   'P 1'
#
loop_
_entity.id
_entity.type
_entity.pdbx_description
1 polymer ?
#
loop_
_entity_poly.entity_id
_entity_poly.type
_entity_poly.pdbx_seq_one_letter_code
_entity_poly.pdbx_strand_id
1 'polypeptide(L)'
;KYSEKAGNAITVPDFFSNRFHDTKHILMTIAAVIILLFFTIYTASCFVTVGKLFATLFGWDYGVMMIIGAIIVFLYTFLGGYLSVCTTDLIQGTLMFFALATVFIGSVAAAGGVENTVTFLQNIPGFLSGTQTATPLLDEMGNQIVENGTPLFGEPSTYGIVTIVSGIVWGLGYFGMPQVLVRFMSVRHSDEIKKSRIIAMIWLVISLSSAVCIGLIGRAVVPTE
;
A
#
# COMPACT_ATOMS: atom_id res chain seq x y z
N LYS A 1 9.36 -3.98 -25.17
CA LYS A 1 8.86 -4.06 -26.58
C LYS A 1 8.30 -2.73 -27.10
N TYR A 2 7.37 -2.06 -26.36
CA TYR A 2 6.84 -0.75 -26.78
C TYR A 2 7.84 0.38 -26.50
N SER A 3 8.54 0.38 -25.37
CA SER A 3 9.60 1.34 -25.02
C SER A 3 10.80 1.25 -25.96
N GLU A 4 11.19 0.04 -26.37
CA GLU A 4 12.23 -0.18 -27.40
C GLU A 4 11.83 0.44 -28.74
N LYS A 5 10.57 0.23 -29.18
CA LYS A 5 10.03 0.84 -30.40
C LYS A 5 9.89 2.36 -30.32
N ALA A 6 9.79 2.90 -29.12
CA ALA A 6 9.76 4.33 -28.85
C ALA A 6 11.17 4.88 -28.52
N GLY A 7 12.20 4.42 -29.24
CA GLY A 7 13.55 4.94 -29.10
C GLY A 7 14.26 4.57 -27.81
N ASN A 8 13.97 3.39 -27.24
CA ASN A 8 14.51 2.94 -25.94
C ASN A 8 14.20 3.90 -24.78
N ALA A 9 13.01 4.45 -24.76
CA ALA A 9 12.57 5.35 -23.70
C ALA A 9 12.69 4.70 -22.31
N ILE A 10 13.35 5.39 -21.39
CA ILE A 10 13.61 4.92 -20.02
C ILE A 10 12.58 5.48 -19.04
N THR A 11 12.02 6.65 -19.34
CA THR A 11 11.02 7.30 -18.50
C THR A 11 9.66 7.39 -19.19
N VAL A 12 8.60 7.55 -18.41
CA VAL A 12 7.23 7.69 -18.93
C VAL A 12 7.07 8.97 -19.77
N PRO A 13 7.57 10.16 -19.34
CA PRO A 13 7.57 11.36 -20.18
C PRO A 13 8.29 11.19 -21.51
N ASP A 14 9.46 10.55 -21.48
CA ASP A 14 10.25 10.29 -22.68
C ASP A 14 9.52 9.32 -23.63
N PHE A 15 8.88 8.27 -23.07
CA PHE A 15 8.04 7.36 -23.84
C PHE A 15 6.90 8.09 -24.57
N PHE A 16 6.21 9.02 -23.92
CA PHE A 16 5.14 9.80 -24.56
C PHE A 16 5.70 10.71 -25.66
N SER A 17 6.79 11.41 -25.39
CA SER A 17 7.45 12.27 -26.39
C SER A 17 7.82 11.50 -27.64
N ASN A 18 8.49 10.36 -27.49
CA ASN A 18 8.94 9.54 -28.61
C ASN A 18 7.77 8.84 -29.33
N ARG A 19 6.78 8.36 -28.59
CA ARG A 19 5.61 7.65 -29.14
C ARG A 19 4.74 8.53 -30.00
N PHE A 20 4.56 9.79 -29.61
CA PHE A 20 3.68 10.76 -30.27
C PHE A 20 4.44 11.77 -31.14
N HIS A 21 5.76 11.58 -31.31
CA HIS A 21 6.65 12.47 -32.09
C HIS A 21 6.53 13.94 -31.65
N ASP A 22 6.56 14.17 -30.34
CA ASP A 22 6.41 15.49 -29.73
C ASP A 22 7.68 16.35 -29.93
N THR A 23 7.76 16.99 -31.08
CA THR A 23 8.90 17.84 -31.45
C THR A 23 9.05 19.09 -30.57
N LYS A 24 7.98 19.52 -29.92
CA LYS A 24 7.95 20.70 -29.02
C LYS A 24 8.13 20.33 -27.55
N HIS A 25 8.26 19.04 -27.22
CA HIS A 25 8.38 18.52 -25.86
C HIS A 25 7.24 18.93 -24.91
N ILE A 26 6.05 19.24 -25.45
CA ILE A 26 4.89 19.67 -24.67
C ILE A 26 4.36 18.49 -23.84
N LEU A 27 4.15 17.33 -24.47
CA LEU A 27 3.67 16.12 -23.78
C LEU A 27 4.66 15.67 -22.71
N MET A 28 5.95 15.72 -23.02
CA MET A 28 7.02 15.42 -22.08
C MET A 28 6.96 16.34 -20.85
N THR A 29 6.84 17.64 -21.08
CA THR A 29 6.77 18.64 -20.00
C THR A 29 5.54 18.47 -19.14
N ILE A 30 4.36 18.29 -19.74
CA ILE A 30 3.10 18.07 -18.99
C ILE A 30 3.21 16.81 -18.14
N ALA A 31 3.66 15.70 -18.72
CA ALA A 31 3.83 14.44 -17.99
C ALA A 31 4.83 14.58 -16.83
N ALA A 32 5.97 15.26 -17.06
CA ALA A 32 6.97 15.50 -16.03
C ALA A 32 6.45 16.37 -14.88
N VAL A 33 5.69 17.44 -15.18
CA VAL A 33 5.09 18.32 -14.17
C VAL A 33 4.06 17.55 -13.32
N ILE A 34 3.19 16.77 -13.95
CA ILE A 34 2.19 15.94 -13.25
C ILE A 34 2.91 14.96 -12.31
N ILE A 35 3.92 14.23 -12.81
CA ILE A 35 4.68 13.29 -12.01
C ILE A 35 5.35 14.02 -10.84
N LEU A 36 6.04 15.11 -11.08
CA LEU A 36 6.72 15.89 -10.05
C LEU A 36 5.75 16.31 -8.93
N LEU A 37 4.60 16.87 -9.29
CA LEU A 37 3.61 17.36 -8.33
C LEU A 37 3.05 16.21 -7.47
N PHE A 38 2.51 15.18 -8.09
CA PHE A 38 1.85 14.09 -7.34
C PHE A 38 2.84 13.21 -6.58
N PHE A 39 4.03 12.98 -7.15
CA PHE A 39 5.05 12.16 -6.47
C PHE A 39 5.76 12.91 -5.33
N THR A 40 5.84 14.22 -5.37
CA THR A 40 6.31 14.99 -4.21
C THR A 40 5.36 14.79 -3.02
N ILE A 41 4.04 14.89 -3.24
CA ILE A 41 3.04 14.65 -2.19
C ILE A 41 3.11 13.19 -1.69
N TYR A 42 3.21 12.24 -2.61
CA TYR A 42 3.34 10.82 -2.27
C TYR A 42 4.59 10.54 -1.42
N THR A 43 5.75 11.06 -1.81
CA THR A 43 7.00 10.89 -1.08
C THR A 43 6.93 11.54 0.31
N ALA A 44 6.33 12.71 0.42
CA ALA A 44 6.09 13.36 1.71
C ALA A 44 5.25 12.46 2.64
N SER A 45 4.18 11.84 2.12
CA SER A 45 3.35 10.93 2.92
C SER A 45 4.11 9.68 3.39
N CYS A 46 5.05 9.17 2.59
CA CYS A 46 5.92 8.06 2.99
C CYS A 46 6.82 8.45 4.16
N PHE A 47 7.42 9.65 4.13
CA PHE A 47 8.28 10.12 5.24
C PHE A 47 7.47 10.37 6.52
N VAL A 48 6.25 10.92 6.41
CA VAL A 48 5.31 11.04 7.53
C VAL A 48 5.02 9.68 8.16
N THR A 49 4.82 8.65 7.35
CA THR A 49 4.55 7.29 7.83
C THR A 49 5.74 6.72 8.60
N VAL A 50 6.97 6.92 8.10
CA VAL A 50 8.19 6.51 8.80
C VAL A 50 8.31 7.21 10.15
N GLY A 51 8.14 8.54 10.18
CA GLY A 51 8.18 9.30 11.43
C GLY A 51 7.16 8.83 12.47
N LYS A 52 5.91 8.61 12.03
CA LYS A 52 4.84 8.09 12.91
C LYS A 52 5.15 6.68 13.43
N LEU A 53 5.63 5.79 12.56
CA LEU A 53 5.97 4.42 12.95
C LEU A 53 7.00 4.39 14.08
N PHE A 54 8.10 5.11 13.94
CA PHE A 54 9.16 5.14 14.95
C PHE A 54 8.73 5.86 16.23
N ALA A 55 7.93 6.93 16.12
CA ALA A 55 7.37 7.61 17.28
C ALA A 55 6.43 6.68 18.08
N THR A 56 5.58 5.90 17.40
CA THR A 56 4.65 4.99 18.07
C THR A 56 5.35 3.77 18.70
N LEU A 57 6.33 3.16 17.99
CA LEU A 57 6.97 1.93 18.46
C LEU A 57 8.05 2.18 19.52
N PHE A 58 8.80 3.27 19.41
CA PHE A 58 9.98 3.53 20.24
C PHE A 58 9.86 4.78 21.11
N GLY A 59 8.78 5.57 20.96
CA GLY A 59 8.63 6.83 21.69
C GLY A 59 9.62 7.92 21.26
N TRP A 60 10.23 7.80 20.08
CA TRP A 60 11.19 8.75 19.57
C TRP A 60 10.53 9.98 18.96
N ASP A 61 11.27 11.08 18.86
CA ASP A 61 10.72 12.30 18.25
C ASP A 61 10.36 12.07 16.78
N TYR A 62 9.13 12.40 16.45
CA TYR A 62 8.56 12.23 15.11
C TYR A 62 9.38 12.95 14.02
N GLY A 63 9.74 14.23 14.28
CA GLY A 63 10.45 15.06 13.28
C GLY A 63 11.86 14.53 13.02
N VAL A 64 12.56 14.15 14.08
CA VAL A 64 13.91 13.58 13.98
C VAL A 64 13.90 12.27 13.20
N MET A 65 12.93 11.37 13.47
CA MET A 65 12.84 10.09 12.77
C MET A 65 12.46 10.23 11.33
N MET A 66 11.58 11.16 11.00
CA MET A 66 11.22 11.50 9.62
C MET A 66 12.45 11.97 8.82
N ILE A 67 13.25 12.87 9.39
CA ILE A 67 14.47 13.39 8.76
C ILE A 67 15.53 12.29 8.59
N ILE A 68 15.78 11.50 9.63
CA ILE A 68 16.72 10.38 9.54
C ILE A 68 16.31 9.38 8.47
N GLY A 69 15.03 9.00 8.42
CA GLY A 69 14.50 8.12 7.38
C GLY A 69 14.69 8.70 5.97
N ALA A 70 14.41 10.00 5.79
CA ALA A 70 14.63 10.67 4.52
C ALA A 70 16.12 10.67 4.10
N ILE A 71 17.04 10.96 5.03
CA ILE A 71 18.48 10.95 4.77
C ILE A 71 18.94 9.55 4.36
N ILE A 72 18.51 8.50 5.04
CA ILE A 72 18.89 7.12 4.72
C ILE A 72 18.43 6.75 3.30
N VAL A 73 17.17 7.05 2.96
CA VAL A 73 16.63 6.79 1.62
C VAL A 73 17.40 7.56 0.56
N PHE A 74 17.68 8.84 0.81
CA PHE A 74 18.44 9.68 -0.11
C PHE A 74 19.86 9.14 -0.33
N LEU A 75 20.56 8.78 0.73
CA LEU A 75 21.94 8.30 0.65
C LEU A 75 22.03 7.01 -0.17
N TYR A 76 21.25 5.97 0.13
CA TYR A 76 21.36 4.73 -0.63
C TYR A 76 20.89 4.88 -2.09
N THR A 77 19.90 5.74 -2.35
CA THR A 77 19.42 6.02 -3.70
C THR A 77 20.47 6.80 -4.50
N PHE A 78 21.11 7.81 -3.87
CA PHE A 78 22.13 8.63 -4.50
C PHE A 78 23.42 7.85 -4.81
N LEU A 79 23.86 7.03 -3.86
CA LEU A 79 25.10 6.26 -4.02
C LEU A 79 24.95 5.05 -4.94
N GLY A 80 23.81 4.36 -4.88
CA GLY A 80 23.62 3.11 -5.61
C GLY A 80 22.68 3.19 -6.81
N GLY A 81 21.99 4.31 -7.01
CA GLY A 81 21.10 4.54 -8.14
C GLY A 81 19.97 3.51 -8.23
N TYR A 82 19.52 3.26 -9.46
CA TYR A 82 18.39 2.37 -9.73
C TYR A 82 18.63 0.91 -9.29
N LEU A 83 19.86 0.41 -9.45
CA LEU A 83 20.22 -0.95 -9.06
C LEU A 83 20.10 -1.17 -7.54
N SER A 84 20.54 -0.17 -6.77
CA SER A 84 20.42 -0.20 -5.30
C SER A 84 18.95 -0.22 -4.87
N VAL A 85 18.11 0.59 -5.50
CA VAL A 85 16.66 0.61 -5.21
C VAL A 85 16.04 -0.76 -5.50
N CYS A 86 16.31 -1.37 -6.65
CA CYS A 86 15.78 -2.69 -7.00
C CYS A 86 16.26 -3.79 -6.03
N THR A 87 17.52 -3.73 -5.59
CA THR A 87 18.08 -4.70 -4.63
C THR A 87 17.45 -4.54 -3.25
N THR A 88 17.31 -3.30 -2.79
CA THR A 88 16.62 -3.00 -1.51
C THR A 88 15.16 -3.43 -1.54
N ASP A 89 14.45 -3.19 -2.66
CA ASP A 89 13.07 -3.63 -2.84
C ASP A 89 12.94 -5.16 -2.72
N LEU A 90 13.86 -5.92 -3.31
CA LEU A 90 13.88 -7.37 -3.23
C LEU A 90 14.08 -7.85 -1.78
N ILE A 91 15.06 -7.28 -1.07
CA ILE A 91 15.34 -7.62 0.32
C ILE A 91 14.15 -7.26 1.21
N GLN A 92 13.64 -6.05 1.09
CA GLN A 92 12.49 -5.56 1.86
C GLN A 92 11.22 -6.36 1.56
N GLY A 93 10.95 -6.69 0.30
CA GLY A 93 9.83 -7.53 -0.10
C GLY A 93 9.92 -8.93 0.50
N THR A 94 11.11 -9.51 0.53
CA THR A 94 11.34 -10.82 1.16
C THR A 94 11.13 -10.76 2.68
N LEU A 95 11.68 -9.74 3.35
CA LEU A 95 11.47 -9.52 4.79
C LEU A 95 9.99 -9.30 5.11
N MET A 96 9.29 -8.52 4.29
CA MET A 96 7.86 -8.27 4.46
C MET A 96 7.04 -9.55 4.36
N PHE A 97 7.40 -10.48 3.46
CA PHE A 97 6.74 -11.78 3.36
C PHE A 97 6.82 -12.58 4.67
N PHE A 98 8.02 -12.67 5.25
CA PHE A 98 8.21 -13.35 6.53
C PHE A 98 7.52 -12.61 7.69
N ALA A 99 7.59 -11.28 7.71
CA ALA A 99 6.90 -10.48 8.71
C ALA A 99 5.38 -10.68 8.67
N LEU A 100 4.76 -10.64 7.48
CA LEU A 100 3.33 -10.90 7.32
C LEU A 100 2.94 -12.31 7.78
N ALA A 101 3.74 -13.33 7.44
CA ALA A 101 3.49 -14.68 7.90
C ALA A 101 3.58 -14.80 9.43
N THR A 102 4.59 -14.18 10.04
CA THR A 102 4.77 -14.18 11.50
C THR A 102 3.61 -13.47 12.22
N VAL A 103 3.24 -12.28 11.74
CA VAL A 103 2.13 -11.50 12.31
C VAL A 103 0.81 -12.24 12.12
N PHE A 104 0.57 -12.85 10.96
CA PHE A 104 -0.64 -13.63 10.71
C PHE A 104 -0.76 -14.81 11.67
N ILE A 105 0.30 -15.61 11.81
CA ILE A 105 0.30 -16.77 12.72
C ILE A 105 0.17 -16.30 14.18
N GLY A 106 0.91 -15.26 14.57
CA GLY A 106 0.85 -14.69 15.91
C GLY A 106 -0.52 -14.13 16.26
N SER A 107 -1.18 -13.42 15.33
CA SER A 107 -2.51 -12.87 15.57
C SER A 107 -3.58 -13.96 15.68
N VAL A 108 -3.51 -15.03 14.88
CA VAL A 108 -4.42 -16.18 15.01
C VAL A 108 -4.25 -16.85 16.38
N ALA A 109 -3.01 -17.03 16.84
CA ALA A 109 -2.74 -17.60 18.15
C ALA A 109 -3.25 -16.69 19.29
N ALA A 110 -3.04 -15.39 19.19
CA ALA A 110 -3.50 -14.40 20.16
C ALA A 110 -5.04 -14.31 20.25
N ALA A 111 -5.73 -14.49 19.12
CA ALA A 111 -7.19 -14.51 19.07
C ALA A 111 -7.82 -15.82 19.62
N GLY A 112 -7.00 -16.79 20.02
CA GLY A 112 -7.50 -18.09 20.48
C GLY A 112 -7.94 -19.02 19.35
N GLY A 113 -7.44 -18.81 18.14
CA GLY A 113 -7.72 -19.63 16.96
C GLY A 113 -8.68 -19.00 15.95
N VAL A 114 -8.78 -19.64 14.79
CA VAL A 114 -9.62 -19.16 13.68
C VAL A 114 -11.10 -19.18 14.03
N GLU A 115 -11.57 -20.21 14.75
CA GLU A 115 -12.98 -20.39 15.12
C GLU A 115 -13.47 -19.24 16.01
N ASN A 116 -12.70 -18.89 17.05
CA ASN A 116 -13.01 -17.77 17.93
C ASN A 116 -13.04 -16.45 17.19
N THR A 117 -12.08 -16.24 16.28
CA THR A 117 -12.02 -15.04 15.43
C THR A 117 -13.27 -14.92 14.56
N VAL A 118 -13.65 -15.98 13.86
CA VAL A 118 -14.83 -15.98 12.99
C VAL A 118 -16.10 -15.73 13.79
N THR A 119 -16.27 -16.40 14.94
CA THR A 119 -17.42 -16.20 15.82
C THR A 119 -17.52 -14.75 16.30
N PHE A 120 -16.38 -14.15 16.71
CA PHE A 120 -16.34 -12.75 17.13
C PHE A 120 -16.76 -11.80 15.98
N LEU A 121 -16.23 -12.00 14.78
CA LEU A 121 -16.53 -11.16 13.62
C LEU A 121 -17.98 -11.30 13.14
N GLN A 122 -18.58 -12.49 13.26
CA GLN A 122 -19.98 -12.73 12.92
C GLN A 122 -20.94 -12.00 13.88
N ASN A 123 -20.53 -11.76 15.12
CA ASN A 123 -21.31 -11.02 16.10
C ASN A 123 -21.32 -9.51 15.87
N ILE A 124 -20.45 -8.99 14.98
CA ILE A 124 -20.43 -7.57 14.62
C ILE A 124 -21.38 -7.34 13.45
N PRO A 125 -22.50 -6.59 13.62
CA PRO A 125 -23.47 -6.38 12.56
C PRO A 125 -22.87 -5.72 11.32
N GLY A 126 -23.05 -6.34 10.15
CA GLY A 126 -22.58 -5.82 8.86
C GLY A 126 -21.07 -5.91 8.59
N PHE A 127 -20.23 -6.35 9.56
CA PHE A 127 -18.77 -6.32 9.41
C PHE A 127 -18.24 -7.24 8.30
N LEU A 128 -18.81 -8.43 8.16
CA LEU A 128 -18.44 -9.39 7.11
C LEU A 128 -19.21 -9.19 5.79
N SER A 129 -20.07 -8.17 5.73
CA SER A 129 -20.81 -7.85 4.51
C SER A 129 -19.95 -7.06 3.54
N GLY A 130 -19.96 -7.43 2.25
CA GLY A 130 -19.27 -6.68 1.20
C GLY A 130 -19.95 -5.34 0.82
N THR A 131 -21.16 -5.10 1.33
CA THR A 131 -21.98 -3.91 0.97
C THR A 131 -22.37 -3.05 2.16
N GLN A 132 -22.05 -3.49 3.37
CA GLN A 132 -22.39 -2.79 4.61
C GLN A 132 -21.14 -2.52 5.43
N THR A 133 -21.19 -1.51 6.27
CA THR A 133 -20.16 -1.20 7.26
C THR A 133 -20.74 -1.28 8.65
N ALA A 134 -19.98 -1.85 9.59
CA ALA A 134 -20.34 -1.83 11.01
C ALA A 134 -20.30 -0.38 11.51
N THR A 135 -21.35 0.03 12.22
CA THR A 135 -21.45 1.38 12.77
C THR A 135 -21.17 1.32 14.28
N PRO A 136 -20.03 1.85 14.76
CA PRO A 136 -19.75 1.87 16.19
C PRO A 136 -20.76 2.78 16.92
N LEU A 137 -21.22 2.37 18.07
CA LEU A 137 -21.97 3.26 18.98
C LEU A 137 -20.98 4.14 19.72
N LEU A 138 -21.16 5.46 19.60
CA LEU A 138 -20.30 6.45 20.21
C LEU A 138 -21.01 7.11 21.41
N ASP A 139 -20.23 7.46 22.42
CA ASP A 139 -20.66 8.29 23.54
C ASP A 139 -20.76 9.78 23.13
N GLU A 140 -21.18 10.65 24.05
CA GLU A 140 -21.27 12.10 23.80
C GLU A 140 -19.90 12.76 23.50
N MET A 141 -18.79 12.11 23.84
CA MET A 141 -17.42 12.56 23.57
C MET A 141 -16.85 11.99 22.28
N GLY A 142 -17.59 11.10 21.57
CA GLY A 142 -17.16 10.48 20.31
C GLY A 142 -16.32 9.22 20.49
N ASN A 143 -16.22 8.66 21.71
CA ASN A 143 -15.52 7.40 21.95
C ASN A 143 -16.48 6.22 21.75
N GLN A 144 -15.97 5.08 21.31
CA GLN A 144 -16.78 3.86 21.16
C GLN A 144 -17.25 3.36 22.53
N ILE A 145 -18.54 3.11 22.67
CA ILE A 145 -19.11 2.55 23.88
C ILE A 145 -18.69 1.09 23.99
N VAL A 146 -18.14 0.73 25.15
CA VAL A 146 -17.67 -0.62 25.46
C VAL A 146 -18.42 -1.13 26.69
N GLU A 147 -19.11 -2.27 26.57
CA GLU A 147 -19.79 -2.93 27.67
C GLU A 147 -19.16 -4.29 27.94
N ASN A 148 -18.72 -4.52 29.17
CA ASN A 148 -18.02 -5.75 29.58
C ASN A 148 -16.78 -6.11 28.71
N GLY A 149 -16.05 -5.11 28.24
CA GLY A 149 -14.88 -5.30 27.35
C GLY A 149 -15.25 -5.59 25.89
N THR A 150 -16.53 -5.54 25.53
CA THR A 150 -17.02 -5.76 24.18
C THR A 150 -17.52 -4.43 23.60
N PRO A 151 -17.01 -3.99 22.42
CA PRO A 151 -17.48 -2.78 21.77
C PRO A 151 -18.89 -2.97 21.25
N LEU A 152 -19.75 -1.97 21.48
CA LEU A 152 -21.13 -1.98 21.00
C LEU A 152 -21.22 -1.40 19.58
N PHE A 153 -22.07 -2.03 18.77
CA PHE A 153 -22.36 -1.61 17.39
C PHE A 153 -23.85 -1.39 17.21
N GLY A 154 -24.18 -0.35 16.46
CA GLY A 154 -25.55 -0.07 16.04
C GLY A 154 -25.92 -0.86 14.77
N GLU A 155 -27.03 -0.45 14.15
CA GLU A 155 -27.43 -1.04 12.87
C GLU A 155 -26.39 -0.76 11.77
N PRO A 156 -26.09 -1.78 10.92
CA PRO A 156 -25.10 -1.60 9.87
C PRO A 156 -25.59 -0.59 8.82
N SER A 157 -24.71 0.28 8.40
CA SER A 157 -24.98 1.23 7.32
C SER A 157 -24.49 0.70 5.98
N THR A 158 -25.16 1.07 4.88
CA THR A 158 -24.73 0.67 3.55
C THR A 158 -23.60 1.57 3.04
N TYR A 159 -22.63 0.96 2.35
CA TYR A 159 -21.62 1.74 1.64
C TYR A 159 -22.24 2.63 0.56
N GLY A 160 -21.89 3.92 0.57
CA GLY A 160 -22.24 4.82 -0.52
C GLY A 160 -21.57 4.40 -1.83
N ILE A 161 -22.27 4.56 -2.95
CA ILE A 161 -21.73 4.25 -4.29
C ILE A 161 -20.40 4.96 -4.53
N VAL A 162 -20.25 6.21 -4.06
CA VAL A 162 -19.02 6.99 -4.19
C VAL A 162 -17.85 6.32 -3.48
N THR A 163 -18.07 5.75 -2.30
CA THR A 163 -17.03 5.04 -1.53
C THR A 163 -16.57 3.78 -2.26
N ILE A 164 -17.50 3.01 -2.81
CA ILE A 164 -17.20 1.80 -3.59
C ILE A 164 -16.41 2.15 -4.85
N VAL A 165 -16.88 3.15 -5.62
CA VAL A 165 -16.22 3.59 -6.85
C VAL A 165 -14.82 4.13 -6.54
N SER A 166 -14.66 4.94 -5.49
CA SER A 166 -13.36 5.47 -5.07
C SER A 166 -12.34 4.37 -4.74
N GLY A 167 -12.79 3.30 -4.05
CA GLY A 167 -11.94 2.15 -3.77
C GLY A 167 -11.48 1.40 -5.02
N ILE A 168 -12.37 1.22 -6.00
CA ILE A 168 -12.04 0.56 -7.26
C ILE A 168 -11.12 1.41 -8.14
N VAL A 169 -11.39 2.71 -8.23
CA VAL A 169 -10.60 3.67 -9.05
C VAL A 169 -9.16 3.76 -8.55
N TRP A 170 -8.94 3.66 -7.24
CA TRP A 170 -7.58 3.60 -6.69
C TRP A 170 -6.77 2.42 -7.27
N GLY A 171 -7.37 1.24 -7.36
CA GLY A 171 -6.75 0.06 -7.97
C GLY A 171 -6.43 0.25 -9.45
N LEU A 172 -7.31 0.93 -10.22
CA LEU A 172 -7.05 1.24 -11.63
C LEU A 172 -5.90 2.22 -11.79
N GLY A 173 -5.78 3.23 -10.92
CA GLY A 173 -4.67 4.19 -10.93
C GLY A 173 -3.29 3.55 -10.75
N TYR A 174 -3.21 2.43 -10.04
CA TYR A 174 -1.97 1.72 -9.79
C TYR A 174 -1.26 1.25 -11.06
N PHE A 175 -1.99 0.90 -12.12
CA PHE A 175 -1.41 0.51 -13.42
C PHE A 175 -0.67 1.65 -14.12
N GLY A 176 -1.00 2.91 -13.82
CA GLY A 176 -0.38 4.09 -14.41
C GLY A 176 0.79 4.65 -13.60
N MET A 177 1.14 4.07 -12.45
CA MET A 177 2.20 4.59 -11.58
C MET A 177 3.57 4.52 -12.25
N PRO A 178 4.29 5.65 -12.43
CA PRO A 178 5.58 5.69 -13.11
C PRO A 178 6.60 4.73 -12.52
N GLN A 179 6.67 4.58 -11.21
CA GLN A 179 7.58 3.64 -10.53
C GLN A 179 7.36 2.18 -10.91
N VAL A 180 6.10 1.80 -11.19
CA VAL A 180 5.75 0.44 -11.63
C VAL A 180 6.14 0.28 -13.10
N LEU A 181 5.79 1.26 -13.93
CA LEU A 181 6.08 1.23 -15.37
C LEU A 181 7.58 1.21 -15.66
N VAL A 182 8.38 2.00 -14.96
CA VAL A 182 9.84 2.02 -15.11
C VAL A 182 10.46 0.65 -14.81
N ARG A 183 9.96 -0.09 -13.81
CA ARG A 183 10.43 -1.46 -13.53
C ARG A 183 10.19 -2.42 -14.69
N PHE A 184 9.03 -2.32 -15.36
CA PHE A 184 8.77 -3.11 -16.58
C PHE A 184 9.60 -2.65 -17.78
N MET A 185 9.92 -1.35 -17.88
CA MET A 185 10.75 -0.81 -18.96
C MET A 185 12.21 -1.19 -18.80
N SER A 186 12.70 -1.42 -17.59
CA SER A 186 14.09 -1.77 -17.29
C SER A 186 14.40 -3.28 -17.39
N VAL A 187 13.43 -4.12 -17.71
CA VAL A 187 13.65 -5.56 -17.92
C VAL A 187 14.52 -5.79 -19.15
N ARG A 188 15.52 -6.65 -19.01
CA ARG A 188 16.52 -6.93 -20.05
C ARG A 188 15.92 -7.51 -21.33
N HIS A 189 15.00 -8.46 -21.19
CA HIS A 189 14.34 -9.11 -22.33
C HIS A 189 12.83 -9.13 -22.12
N SER A 190 12.07 -8.85 -23.18
CA SER A 190 10.61 -8.81 -23.13
C SER A 190 9.96 -10.12 -22.67
N ASP A 191 10.61 -11.26 -22.86
CA ASP A 191 10.12 -12.57 -22.48
C ASP A 191 10.16 -12.81 -20.96
N GLU A 192 11.06 -12.10 -20.26
CA GLU A 192 11.17 -12.16 -18.81
C GLU A 192 9.99 -11.47 -18.10
N ILE A 193 9.31 -10.53 -18.80
CA ILE A 193 8.11 -9.84 -18.27
C ILE A 193 7.02 -10.85 -17.90
N LYS A 194 6.87 -11.93 -18.67
CA LYS A 194 5.87 -12.97 -18.37
C LYS A 194 6.16 -13.67 -17.04
N LYS A 195 7.42 -14.01 -16.78
CA LYS A 195 7.85 -14.63 -15.52
C LYS A 195 7.71 -13.66 -14.35
N SER A 196 8.18 -12.43 -14.54
CA SER A 196 8.08 -11.35 -13.54
C SER A 196 6.63 -11.09 -13.14
N ARG A 197 5.72 -11.04 -14.12
CA ARG A 197 4.27 -10.86 -13.87
C ARG A 197 3.69 -11.98 -13.02
N ILE A 198 4.02 -13.24 -13.30
CA ILE A 198 3.51 -14.38 -12.54
C ILE A 198 3.99 -14.32 -11.08
N ILE A 199 5.28 -14.06 -10.87
CA ILE A 199 5.86 -13.91 -9.53
C ILE A 199 5.20 -12.76 -8.77
N ALA A 200 5.06 -11.60 -9.42
CA ALA A 200 4.43 -10.43 -8.82
C ALA A 200 2.95 -10.68 -8.45
N MET A 201 2.20 -11.39 -9.30
CA MET A 201 0.80 -11.72 -9.03
C MET A 201 0.65 -12.68 -7.85
N ILE A 202 1.49 -13.73 -7.78
CA ILE A 202 1.48 -14.67 -6.65
C ILE A 202 1.80 -13.92 -5.36
N TRP A 203 2.86 -13.10 -5.37
CA TRP A 203 3.26 -12.31 -4.22
C TRP A 203 2.16 -11.34 -3.78
N LEU A 204 1.53 -10.65 -4.72
CA LEU A 204 0.45 -9.70 -4.46
C LEU A 204 -0.77 -10.38 -3.83
N VAL A 205 -1.20 -11.53 -4.36
CA VAL A 205 -2.33 -12.29 -3.81
C VAL A 205 -2.03 -12.72 -2.37
N ILE A 206 -0.85 -13.27 -2.11
CA ILE A 206 -0.46 -13.71 -0.76
C ILE A 206 -0.40 -12.51 0.19
N SER A 207 0.27 -11.42 -0.20
CA SER A 207 0.44 -10.23 0.67
C SER A 207 -0.89 -9.56 0.99
N LEU A 208 -1.75 -9.33 -0.01
CA LEU A 208 -3.04 -8.68 0.21
C LEU A 208 -3.98 -9.55 1.02
N SER A 209 -4.04 -10.86 0.73
CA SER A 209 -4.86 -11.78 1.52
C SER A 209 -4.40 -11.83 2.98
N SER A 210 -3.08 -11.91 3.21
CA SER A 210 -2.53 -11.88 4.57
C SER A 210 -2.84 -10.57 5.28
N ALA A 211 -2.70 -9.42 4.60
CA ALA A 211 -3.01 -8.11 5.18
C ALA A 211 -4.48 -7.97 5.56
N VAL A 212 -5.40 -8.43 4.71
CA VAL A 212 -6.84 -8.45 5.01
C VAL A 212 -7.14 -9.35 6.20
N CYS A 213 -6.59 -10.56 6.21
CA CYS A 213 -6.78 -11.49 7.33
C CYS A 213 -6.23 -10.93 8.65
N ILE A 214 -5.03 -10.32 8.63
CA ILE A 214 -4.44 -9.68 9.81
C ILE A 214 -5.35 -8.55 10.32
N GLY A 215 -5.92 -7.74 9.42
CA GLY A 215 -6.86 -6.68 9.80
C GLY A 215 -8.14 -7.23 10.44
N LEU A 216 -8.69 -8.32 9.88
CA LEU A 216 -9.86 -9.00 10.45
C LEU A 216 -9.57 -9.59 11.85
N ILE A 217 -8.45 -10.29 11.98
CA ILE A 217 -8.02 -10.90 13.25
C ILE A 217 -7.67 -9.82 14.27
N GLY A 218 -7.00 -8.75 13.83
CA GLY A 218 -6.64 -7.62 14.67
C GLY A 218 -7.85 -7.03 15.37
N ARG A 219 -9.00 -6.93 14.68
CA ARG A 219 -10.25 -6.46 15.28
C ARG A 219 -10.77 -7.40 16.39
N ALA A 220 -10.47 -8.70 16.32
CA ALA A 220 -10.84 -9.66 17.36
C ALA A 220 -9.87 -9.63 18.55
N VAL A 221 -8.58 -9.30 18.31
CA VAL A 221 -7.56 -9.23 19.37
C VAL A 221 -7.62 -7.90 20.12
N VAL A 222 -7.88 -6.80 19.41
CA VAL A 222 -7.94 -5.44 19.96
C VAL A 222 -9.30 -4.82 19.59
N PRO A 223 -10.37 -5.21 20.29
CA PRO A 223 -11.72 -4.83 19.89
C PRO A 223 -12.06 -3.36 20.13
N THR A 224 -11.26 -2.64 20.95
CA THR A 224 -11.51 -1.26 21.39
C THR A 224 -10.64 -0.21 20.69
N GLU A 225 -9.80 -0.58 19.72
CA GLU A 225 -8.99 0.34 18.91
C GLU A 225 -9.47 0.47 17.45
#